data_68b777e5f467732c7c103cf85f0616be
#
_entry.id   68b777e5f467732c7c103cf85f0616be
#
_cell.length_a   1.000
_cell.length_b   1.000
_cell.length_c   1.000
_cell.angle_alpha   90.00
_cell.angle_beta   90.00
_cell.angle_gamma   90.00
#
_symmetry.space_group_name_H-M   'P 1'
#
loop_
_entity.id
_entity.type
_entity.pdbx_description
1 polymer ?
#
loop_
_entity_poly.entity_id
_entity_poly.type
_entity_poly.pdbx_seq_one_letter_code
_entity_poly.pdbx_strand_id
1 'polypeptide(L)'
;MASTFKGDKSRARRKACWNPVLFQIPGGDLILFYKIGLKVADWSGWLVRSKDGGKTWSQREPLPKGFLGPIKNKPEYVDGRIICPSSTEGDGGWRIHFEISDDKGKTWKMVGPVEAEMSVPTALRKANAANV
;
A
#
# COMPACT_ATOMS: atom_id res chain seq x y z
N MET A 1 -21.90 4.68 14.21
CA MET A 1 -21.92 4.16 14.00
C MET A 1 -22.64 3.54 13.77
N ALA A 2 -22.94 3.40 13.80
CA ALA A 2 -23.38 2.77 13.74
C ALA A 2 -24.05 2.30 13.14
N SER A 3 -24.56 2.54 12.85
CA SER A 3 -25.33 2.13 12.28
C SER A 3 -25.35 1.08 11.89
N THR A 4 -24.85 0.73 12.04
CA THR A 4 -24.55 -0.20 11.57
C THR A 4 -25.17 -1.17 11.87
N PHE A 5 -25.54 -1.21 12.54
CA PHE A 5 -25.91 -2.05 12.91
C PHE A 5 -27.03 -2.48 12.55
N LYS A 6 -27.71 -2.02 12.52
CA LYS A 6 -28.76 -2.35 12.26
C LYS A 6 -28.69 -2.90 11.16
N GLY A 7 -28.33 -2.94 10.74
CA GLY A 7 -28.27 -3.36 9.81
C GLY A 7 -27.92 -4.35 9.21
N ASP A 8 -27.76 -4.79 9.18
CA ASP A 8 -27.40 -5.76 8.65
C ASP A 8 -27.14 -5.69 7.24
N LYS A 9 -27.62 -4.95 6.39
CA LYS A 9 -27.21 -4.85 5.10
C LYS A 9 -25.83 -4.36 5.03
N SER A 10 -25.45 -3.40 5.82
CA SER A 10 -24.09 -2.92 5.82
C SER A 10 -23.15 -4.01 6.26
N ARG A 11 -23.60 -4.89 7.19
CA ARG A 11 -22.75 -5.92 7.61
C ARG A 11 -22.53 -6.89 6.48
N ALA A 12 -23.50 -7.21 5.68
CA ALA A 12 -23.35 -8.11 4.57
C ALA A 12 -22.42 -7.56 3.51
N ARG A 13 -22.24 -6.24 3.45
CA ARG A 13 -21.35 -5.69 2.47
C ARG A 13 -19.97 -5.46 2.99
N ARG A 14 -19.71 -5.71 4.25
CA ARG A 14 -18.38 -5.49 4.78
C ARG A 14 -17.44 -6.51 4.22
N LYS A 15 -16.24 -6.09 3.97
CA LYS A 15 -15.23 -6.96 3.44
C LYS A 15 -14.06 -6.99 4.38
N ALA A 16 -13.33 -8.07 4.40
CA ALA A 16 -12.16 -8.18 5.25
C ALA A 16 -11.08 -7.22 4.80
N CYS A 17 -10.51 -6.49 5.74
CA CYS A 17 -9.44 -5.54 5.46
C CYS A 17 -8.18 -5.99 6.17
N TRP A 18 -7.05 -5.80 5.53
CA TRP A 18 -5.81 -6.35 6.02
C TRP A 18 -4.66 -5.36 5.94
N ASN A 19 -3.66 -5.58 6.78
CA ASN A 19 -2.38 -4.90 6.72
C ASN A 19 -2.47 -3.39 6.53
N PRO A 20 -3.07 -2.69 7.46
CA PRO A 20 -3.14 -1.23 7.36
C PRO A 20 -1.77 -0.61 7.60
N VAL A 21 -1.42 0.37 6.80
CA VAL A 21 -0.17 1.10 6.96
C VAL A 21 -0.46 2.59 6.85
N LEU A 22 -0.08 3.35 7.87
CA LEU A 22 -0.25 4.79 7.86
C LEU A 22 1.02 5.45 7.37
N PHE A 23 0.87 6.45 6.55
CA PHE A 23 2.02 7.18 6.03
C PHE A 23 1.70 8.66 5.92
N GLN A 24 2.53 9.51 6.51
CA GLN A 24 2.35 10.94 6.44
C GLN A 24 3.24 11.52 5.34
N ILE A 25 2.63 12.10 4.32
CA ILE A 25 3.41 12.80 3.30
C ILE A 25 3.92 14.08 3.97
N PRO A 26 5.21 14.35 3.94
CA PRO A 26 5.74 15.56 4.56
C PRO A 26 5.04 16.81 3.98
N GLY A 27 4.42 17.57 4.86
CA GLY A 27 3.68 18.76 4.44
C GLY A 27 2.41 18.49 3.70
N GLY A 28 1.93 17.27 3.69
CA GLY A 28 0.75 16.90 2.91
C GLY A 28 -0.19 15.99 3.65
N ASP A 29 -0.88 15.14 2.91
CA ASP A 29 -1.92 14.30 3.46
C ASP A 29 -1.36 13.14 4.29
N LEU A 30 -2.14 12.70 5.23
CA LEU A 30 -1.90 11.45 5.93
C LEU A 30 -2.65 10.38 5.14
N ILE A 31 -1.99 9.32 4.77
CA ILE A 31 -2.60 8.27 3.95
C ILE A 31 -2.66 6.99 4.75
N LEU A 32 -3.79 6.32 4.69
CA LEU A 32 -3.93 4.98 5.25
C LEU A 32 -4.10 4.02 4.08
N PHE A 33 -3.14 3.13 3.93
CA PHE A 33 -3.21 2.08 2.92
C PHE A 33 -3.76 0.82 3.57
N TYR A 34 -4.54 0.05 2.83
CA TYR A 34 -5.05 -1.22 3.35
C TYR A 34 -5.44 -2.13 2.18
N LYS A 35 -5.74 -3.37 2.48
CA LYS A 35 -6.11 -4.34 1.47
C LYS A 35 -7.48 -4.86 1.77
N ILE A 36 -8.23 -5.19 0.73
CA ILE A 36 -9.56 -5.76 0.86
C ILE A 36 -9.57 -7.08 0.15
N GLY A 37 -10.14 -8.09 0.77
CA GLY A 37 -10.28 -9.40 0.16
C GLY A 37 -10.38 -10.49 1.21
N LEU A 38 -10.89 -11.65 0.84
CA LEU A 38 -11.01 -12.76 1.77
C LEU A 38 -9.73 -13.53 1.91
N LYS A 39 -8.96 -13.67 0.88
CA LYS A 39 -7.67 -14.35 0.95
C LYS A 39 -6.65 -13.56 0.18
N VAL A 40 -5.40 -13.82 0.42
CA VAL A 40 -4.32 -13.06 -0.17
C VAL A 40 -4.44 -12.98 -1.69
N ALA A 41 -4.83 -14.05 -2.33
CA ALA A 41 -4.94 -14.05 -3.78
C ALA A 41 -5.99 -13.09 -4.29
N ASP A 42 -6.96 -12.73 -3.45
CA ASP A 42 -8.04 -11.84 -3.85
C ASP A 42 -7.82 -10.41 -3.38
N TRP A 43 -6.71 -10.11 -2.75
CA TRP A 43 -6.51 -8.78 -2.20
C TRP A 43 -6.44 -7.71 -3.28
N SER A 44 -7.07 -6.60 -3.01
CA SER A 44 -6.91 -5.39 -3.80
C SER A 44 -6.42 -4.30 -2.87
N GLY A 45 -5.65 -3.38 -3.38
CA GLY A 45 -5.10 -2.29 -2.58
C GLY A 45 -5.98 -1.06 -2.62
N TRP A 46 -6.07 -0.38 -1.50
CA TRP A 46 -6.92 0.79 -1.34
C TRP A 46 -6.23 1.81 -0.44
N LEU A 47 -6.64 3.04 -0.54
CA LEU A 47 -6.17 4.07 0.37
C LEU A 47 -7.28 5.07 0.68
N VAL A 48 -7.15 5.74 1.81
CA VAL A 48 -7.96 6.91 2.15
C VAL A 48 -6.99 7.99 2.61
N ARG A 49 -7.41 9.23 2.50
CA ARG A 49 -6.57 10.39 2.81
C ARG A 49 -7.19 11.22 3.89
N SER A 50 -6.37 11.80 4.73
CA SER A 50 -6.82 12.75 5.73
C SER A 50 -6.00 14.02 5.62
N LYS A 51 -6.67 15.16 5.64
CA LYS A 51 -5.99 16.43 5.59
C LYS A 51 -5.96 17.09 6.95
N ASP A 52 -6.52 16.47 7.96
CA ASP A 52 -6.64 17.06 9.29
C ASP A 52 -6.04 16.16 10.38
N GLY A 53 -5.02 15.40 10.03
CA GLY A 53 -4.30 14.60 11.02
C GLY A 53 -5.05 13.34 11.44
N GLY A 54 -5.94 12.84 10.64
CA GLY A 54 -6.64 11.62 10.93
C GLY A 54 -8.02 11.82 11.53
N LYS A 55 -8.49 13.07 11.60
CA LYS A 55 -9.80 13.29 12.17
C LYS A 55 -10.90 12.97 11.19
N THR A 56 -10.72 13.30 9.94
CA THR A 56 -11.68 12.94 8.90
C THR A 56 -10.94 12.32 7.74
N TRP A 57 -11.61 11.49 6.97
CA TRP A 57 -11.00 10.73 5.90
C TRP A 57 -11.80 10.86 4.62
N SER A 58 -11.09 10.80 3.50
CA SER A 58 -11.71 10.89 2.19
C SER A 58 -12.43 9.61 1.86
N GLN A 59 -13.06 9.59 0.69
CA GLN A 59 -13.63 8.35 0.19
C GLN A 59 -12.51 7.41 -0.17
N ARG A 60 -12.79 6.15 -0.22
CA ARG A 60 -11.80 5.15 -0.56
C ARG A 60 -11.35 5.32 -2.00
N GLU A 61 -10.07 5.15 -2.23
CA GLU A 61 -9.49 5.21 -3.56
C GLU A 61 -8.85 3.87 -3.86
N PRO A 62 -9.23 3.20 -4.93
CA PRO A 62 -8.58 1.94 -5.26
C PRO A 62 -7.22 2.22 -5.88
N LEU A 63 -6.26 1.38 -5.58
CA LEU A 63 -5.00 1.41 -6.30
C LEU A 63 -5.23 0.74 -7.65
N PRO A 64 -4.39 0.98 -8.63
CA PRO A 64 -4.56 0.34 -9.93
C PRO A 64 -4.56 -1.18 -9.79
N LYS A 65 -5.18 -1.85 -10.75
CA LYS A 65 -5.26 -3.29 -10.71
C LYS A 65 -3.88 -3.88 -10.57
N GLY A 66 -3.71 -4.81 -9.68
CA GLY A 66 -2.42 -5.45 -9.44
C GLY A 66 -1.56 -4.76 -8.41
N PHE A 67 -1.95 -3.57 -7.93
CA PHE A 67 -1.17 -2.87 -6.93
C PHE A 67 -1.79 -3.11 -5.55
N LEU A 68 -0.96 -3.36 -4.57
CA LEU A 68 -1.42 -3.64 -3.22
C LEU A 68 -1.01 -2.57 -2.21
N GLY A 69 -0.13 -1.68 -2.59
CA GLY A 69 0.41 -0.71 -1.64
C GLY A 69 1.42 -1.36 -0.73
N PRO A 70 1.86 -0.68 0.30
CA PRO A 70 2.83 -1.25 1.22
C PRO A 70 2.19 -2.40 1.99
N ILE A 71 2.93 -3.48 2.16
CA ILE A 71 2.39 -4.66 2.83
C ILE A 71 2.61 -4.57 4.32
N LYS A 72 3.83 -4.45 4.77
CA LYS A 72 4.11 -4.33 6.18
C LYS A 72 4.93 -3.13 6.50
N ASN A 73 5.87 -2.79 5.68
CA ASN A 73 6.79 -1.70 5.97
C ASN A 73 6.22 -0.39 5.49
N LYS A 74 6.54 0.67 6.20
CA LYS A 74 6.05 1.97 5.80
C LYS A 74 6.72 2.42 4.52
N PRO A 75 6.01 3.19 3.71
CA PRO A 75 6.62 3.74 2.51
C PRO A 75 7.72 4.73 2.87
N GLU A 76 8.58 5.00 1.92
CA GLU A 76 9.60 6.02 2.06
C GLU A 76 9.25 7.17 1.15
N TYR A 77 9.60 8.37 1.54
CA TYR A 77 9.35 9.54 0.73
C TYR A 77 10.69 10.13 0.31
N VAL A 78 11.01 10.03 -0.96
CA VAL A 78 12.32 10.43 -1.46
C VAL A 78 12.13 11.26 -2.71
N ASP A 79 12.65 12.48 -2.71
CA ASP A 79 12.58 13.37 -3.86
C ASP A 79 11.16 13.52 -4.41
N GLY A 80 10.20 13.67 -3.53
CA GLY A 80 8.81 13.88 -3.94
C GLY A 80 8.10 12.62 -4.35
N ARG A 81 8.70 11.45 -4.13
CA ARG A 81 8.06 10.19 -4.51
C ARG A 81 7.76 9.36 -3.29
N ILE A 82 6.62 8.69 -3.32
CA ILE A 82 6.26 7.71 -2.32
C ILE A 82 6.69 6.38 -2.86
N ILE A 83 7.55 5.66 -2.13
CA ILE A 83 8.07 4.38 -2.58
C ILE A 83 7.59 3.32 -1.61
N CYS A 84 6.79 2.38 -2.08
CA CYS A 84 6.21 1.35 -1.26
C CYS A 84 6.79 -0.01 -1.61
N PRO A 85 7.48 -0.66 -0.69
CA PRO A 85 7.87 -2.03 -0.92
C PRO A 85 6.63 -2.90 -0.85
N SER A 86 6.47 -3.79 -1.77
CA SER A 86 5.31 -4.65 -1.81
C SER A 86 5.73 -6.04 -2.28
N SER A 87 4.82 -6.97 -2.26
CA SER A 87 5.11 -8.31 -2.72
C SER A 87 3.85 -8.96 -3.22
N THR A 88 4.01 -9.89 -4.11
CA THR A 88 2.89 -10.67 -4.59
C THR A 88 3.27 -12.14 -4.52
N GLU A 89 2.28 -12.97 -4.30
CA GLU A 89 2.49 -14.39 -4.28
C GLU A 89 2.01 -14.93 -5.61
N GLY A 90 2.78 -15.75 -6.24
CA GLY A 90 2.42 -16.34 -7.51
C GLY A 90 2.93 -17.74 -7.62
N ASP A 91 2.87 -18.30 -8.83
CA ASP A 91 3.27 -19.67 -9.02
C ASP A 91 4.71 -19.91 -8.65
N GLY A 92 5.56 -18.99 -8.75
CA GLY A 92 6.95 -19.15 -8.37
C GLY A 92 7.25 -18.74 -6.96
N GLY A 93 6.23 -18.47 -6.14
CA GLY A 93 6.42 -18.03 -4.77
C GLY A 93 6.31 -16.54 -4.64
N TRP A 94 6.89 -16.00 -3.58
CA TRP A 94 6.79 -14.58 -3.32
C TRP A 94 7.77 -13.80 -4.18
N ARG A 95 7.31 -12.69 -4.71
CA ARG A 95 8.17 -11.79 -5.47
C ARG A 95 8.04 -10.40 -4.92
N ILE A 96 9.13 -9.70 -4.83
CA ILE A 96 9.17 -8.36 -4.26
C ILE A 96 9.19 -7.35 -5.39
N HIS A 97 8.43 -6.30 -5.24
CA HIS A 97 8.45 -5.21 -6.20
C HIS A 97 8.26 -3.91 -5.45
N PHE A 98 8.41 -2.78 -6.13
CA PHE A 98 8.16 -1.50 -5.54
C PHE A 98 7.03 -0.83 -6.29
N GLU A 99 6.16 -0.15 -5.57
CA GLU A 99 5.07 0.62 -6.15
C GLU A 99 5.38 2.08 -5.84
N ILE A 100 5.49 2.89 -6.83
CA ILE A 100 5.99 4.26 -6.70
C ILE A 100 5.00 5.25 -7.22
N SER A 101 4.77 6.32 -6.47
CA SER A 101 3.95 7.43 -6.90
C SER A 101 4.77 8.70 -6.80
N ASP A 102 4.78 9.50 -7.85
CA ASP A 102 5.44 10.78 -7.82
C ASP A 102 4.43 11.93 -7.83
N ASP A 103 3.17 11.67 -7.60
CA ASP A 103 2.11 12.67 -7.55
C ASP A 103 1.27 12.53 -6.29
N LYS A 104 1.91 12.18 -5.19
CA LYS A 104 1.28 12.10 -3.88
C LYS A 104 0.22 11.02 -3.80
N GLY A 105 0.43 9.94 -4.52
CA GLY A 105 -0.47 8.80 -4.43
C GLY A 105 -1.64 8.83 -5.38
N LYS A 106 -1.62 9.70 -6.38
CA LYS A 106 -2.72 9.75 -7.32
C LYS A 106 -2.52 8.73 -8.43
N THR A 107 -1.31 8.55 -8.90
CA THR A 107 -1.01 7.53 -9.89
C THR A 107 0.19 6.73 -9.43
N TRP A 108 0.32 5.52 -9.89
CA TRP A 108 1.32 4.57 -9.39
C TRP A 108 2.00 3.82 -10.52
N LYS A 109 3.26 3.50 -10.30
CA LYS A 109 4.03 2.70 -11.24
C LYS A 109 4.62 1.53 -10.48
N MET A 110 4.79 0.40 -11.14
CA MET A 110 5.37 -0.77 -10.53
C MET A 110 6.78 -0.97 -11.07
N VAL A 111 7.74 -1.18 -10.19
CA VAL A 111 9.11 -1.46 -10.55
C VAL A 111 9.43 -2.85 -10.02
N GLY A 112 9.82 -3.72 -10.89
CA GLY A 112 10.05 -5.10 -10.57
C GLY A 112 9.07 -6.00 -11.32
N PRO A 113 8.97 -7.26 -10.96
CA PRO A 113 9.47 -7.88 -9.73
C PRO A 113 10.98 -8.00 -9.69
N VAL A 114 11.49 -7.94 -8.49
CA VAL A 114 12.90 -8.09 -8.28
C VAL A 114 13.15 -9.57 -8.09
N GLU A 115 14.21 -10.08 -8.73
CA GLU A 115 14.49 -11.47 -8.60
C GLU A 115 14.92 -11.73 -7.25
N ALA A 116 14.21 -12.40 -6.52
CA ALA A 116 14.56 -12.61 -5.17
C ALA A 116 15.24 -13.82 -4.96
N GLU A 117 16.23 -14.18 -5.59
CA GLU A 117 16.85 -15.30 -5.41
C GLU A 117 17.45 -15.32 -4.22
N MET A 118 17.50 -15.35 -3.42
CA MET A 118 18.11 -15.50 -2.29
C MET A 118 18.76 -14.36 -1.78
N SER A 119 19.09 -13.42 -2.38
CA SER A 119 19.82 -12.32 -1.87
C SER A 119 19.20 -11.06 -2.28
N VAL A 120 19.41 -10.02 -1.54
CA VAL A 120 18.99 -8.70 -1.91
C VAL A 120 19.71 -8.32 -3.17
N PRO A 121 19.04 -7.78 -4.15
CA PRO A 121 19.68 -7.38 -5.40
C PRO A 121 20.81 -6.40 -5.14
N THR A 122 21.85 -6.52 -5.94
CA THR A 122 23.01 -5.68 -5.78
C THR A 122 22.66 -4.20 -5.80
N ALA A 123 21.78 -3.79 -6.69
CA ALA A 123 21.40 -2.38 -6.76
C ALA A 123 20.76 -1.92 -5.46
N LEU A 124 19.95 -2.76 -4.84
CA LEU A 124 19.31 -2.40 -3.61
C LEU A 124 20.31 -2.37 -2.48
N ARG A 125 21.28 -3.27 -2.47
CA ARG A 125 22.28 -3.23 -1.45
C ARG A 125 23.15 -2.01 -1.57
N LYS A 126 23.47 -1.60 -2.78
CA LYS A 126 24.27 -0.41 -2.96
C LYS A 126 23.54 0.83 -2.51
N ALA A 127 22.24 0.88 -2.77
CA ALA A 127 21.46 2.02 -2.33
C ALA A 127 21.44 2.10 -0.81
N ASN A 128 21.29 0.96 -0.14
CA ASN A 128 21.30 0.97 1.31
C ASN A 128 22.66 1.37 1.85
N ALA A 129 23.71 0.90 1.25
CA ALA A 129 25.06 1.26 1.70
C ALA A 129 25.30 2.74 1.50
N ALA A 130 24.82 3.31 0.42
CA ALA A 130 25.03 4.73 0.17
C ALA A 130 24.25 5.59 1.14
N ASN A 131 23.18 5.08 1.67
CA ASN A 131 22.37 5.86 2.59
C ASN A 131 22.72 5.68 4.04
N VAL A 132 23.68 4.88 4.34
CA VAL A 132 24.07 4.64 5.73
C VAL A 132 25.13 5.58 6.21
#